data_63a1f576fc883bf67fe33c99d4c130d0
#
_entry.id   63a1f576fc883bf67fe33c99d4c130d0
#
_cell.length_a   1.000
_cell.length_b   1.000
_cell.length_c   1.000
_cell.angle_alpha   90.00
_cell.angle_beta   90.00
_cell.angle_gamma   90.00
#
_symmetry.space_group_name_H-M   'P 1'
#
loop_
_entity.id
_entity.type
_entity.pdbx_description
1 polymer ?
#
loop_
_entity_poly.entity_id
_entity_poly.type
_entity_poly.pdbx_seq_one_letter_code
_entity_poly.pdbx_strand_id
1 'polypeptide(L)'
;MKIVYKNGTDEIVEKKSRFIAHVYNVDSEEKAADIINGIKKKYWDARHNCYAYIIGDNNEIQKFSDDGEPQGTAGKPIMDIIAASQVHNCLIVVTRYFGGTLLGTGGLIRAYQEASKKGLDKSEIIDAIEGVSAYIDTDYNNMGKIRYICEEERVTIEDIQYTEKVHMKLLIPKDDYVHFVHIITDRFSGNLEVIKEGEQKYSKVPSGELILL
;
A
#
# COMPACT_ATOMS: atom_id res chain seq x y z
N MET A 1 5.02 -2.99 -5.27
CA MET A 1 3.60 -3.35 -5.11
C MET A 1 2.77 -2.15 -4.66
N LYS A 2 1.47 -2.08 -4.99
CA LYS A 2 0.61 -0.97 -4.55
C LYS A 2 0.00 -1.25 -3.18
N ILE A 3 0.03 -0.26 -2.28
CA ILE A 3 -0.60 -0.33 -0.95
C ILE A 3 -1.39 0.94 -0.65
N VAL A 4 -2.34 0.84 0.26
CA VAL A 4 -3.06 2.01 0.80
C VAL A 4 -2.14 2.73 1.79
N TYR A 5 -1.75 3.97 1.49
CA TYR A 5 -0.95 4.81 2.40
C TYR A 5 -1.85 5.63 3.32
N LYS A 6 -2.86 6.31 2.74
CA LYS A 6 -3.89 6.99 3.53
C LYS A 6 -5.25 6.38 3.27
N ASN A 7 -5.97 6.11 4.34
CA ASN A 7 -7.30 5.56 4.30
C ASN A 7 -8.26 6.44 3.52
N GLY A 8 -9.16 5.82 2.76
CA GLY A 8 -10.19 6.51 2.00
C GLY A 8 -11.59 6.20 2.52
N THR A 9 -12.49 7.14 2.38
CA THR A 9 -13.92 6.95 2.64
C THR A 9 -14.72 7.72 1.62
N ASP A 10 -15.67 7.05 1.00
CA ASP A 10 -16.65 7.69 0.12
C ASP A 10 -17.98 6.95 0.18
N GLU A 11 -19.04 7.56 -0.35
CA GLU A 11 -20.36 6.97 -0.37
C GLU A 11 -21.07 7.14 -1.71
N ILE A 12 -21.96 6.20 -1.95
CA ILE A 12 -22.95 6.31 -3.05
C ILE A 12 -24.35 6.14 -2.53
N VAL A 13 -25.31 6.66 -3.28
CA VAL A 13 -26.74 6.44 -3.05
C VAL A 13 -27.35 5.81 -4.30
N GLU A 14 -27.91 4.60 -4.15
CA GLU A 14 -28.60 3.89 -5.23
C GLU A 14 -30.02 3.52 -4.78
N LYS A 15 -31.03 3.98 -5.50
CA LYS A 15 -32.45 3.80 -5.16
C LYS A 15 -32.78 4.05 -3.67
N LYS A 16 -32.27 5.17 -3.13
CA LYS A 16 -32.36 5.57 -1.73
C LYS A 16 -31.57 4.70 -0.74
N SER A 17 -30.97 3.59 -1.14
CA SER A 17 -30.00 2.86 -0.29
C SER A 17 -28.68 3.61 -0.31
N ARG A 18 -28.06 3.74 0.86
CA ARG A 18 -26.77 4.41 1.04
C ARG A 18 -25.70 3.36 1.30
N PHE A 19 -24.61 3.43 0.56
CA PHE A 19 -23.45 2.55 0.68
C PHE A 19 -22.22 3.38 1.00
N ILE A 20 -21.60 3.15 2.16
CA ILE A 20 -20.43 3.89 2.64
C ILE A 20 -19.25 2.93 2.62
N ALA A 21 -18.28 3.19 1.76
CA ALA A 21 -17.05 2.41 1.68
C ALA A 21 -15.96 3.04 2.55
N HIS A 22 -15.27 2.19 3.31
CA HIS A 22 -14.11 2.53 4.12
C HIS A 22 -12.95 1.64 3.69
N VAL A 23 -11.82 2.25 3.33
CA VAL A 23 -10.63 1.57 2.83
C VAL A 23 -9.48 1.75 3.80
N TYR A 24 -8.79 0.66 4.14
CA TYR A 24 -7.71 0.63 5.11
C TYR A 24 -6.53 -0.19 4.62
N ASN A 25 -5.33 0.16 5.08
CA ASN A 25 -4.18 -0.72 5.04
C ASN A 25 -4.25 -1.72 6.19
N VAL A 26 -4.10 -3.01 5.87
CA VAL A 26 -4.07 -4.10 6.85
C VAL A 26 -2.97 -5.11 6.50
N ASP A 27 -2.13 -5.43 7.47
CA ASP A 27 -0.99 -6.35 7.36
C ASP A 27 -1.24 -7.71 8.03
N SER A 28 -2.38 -7.84 8.73
CA SER A 28 -2.74 -9.04 9.47
C SER A 28 -4.26 -9.22 9.56
N GLU A 29 -4.72 -10.48 9.72
CA GLU A 29 -6.14 -10.79 9.94
C GLU A 29 -6.66 -10.20 11.26
N GLU A 30 -5.81 -10.09 12.27
CA GLU A 30 -6.14 -9.50 13.57
C GLU A 30 -6.49 -8.01 13.40
N LYS A 31 -5.64 -7.26 12.73
CA LYS A 31 -5.86 -5.83 12.43
C LYS A 31 -7.13 -5.64 11.57
N ALA A 32 -7.33 -6.51 10.57
CA ALA A 32 -8.55 -6.48 9.76
C ALA A 32 -9.81 -6.71 10.63
N ALA A 33 -9.79 -7.69 11.54
CA ALA A 33 -10.90 -8.00 12.44
C ALA A 33 -11.20 -6.84 13.40
N ASP A 34 -10.18 -6.20 13.95
CA ASP A 34 -10.33 -5.04 14.84
C ASP A 34 -11.00 -3.86 14.14
N ILE A 35 -10.57 -3.56 12.90
CA ILE A 35 -11.17 -2.50 12.08
C ILE A 35 -12.62 -2.82 11.74
N ILE A 36 -12.90 -4.06 11.28
CA ILE A 36 -14.27 -4.49 10.96
C ILE A 36 -15.17 -4.35 12.19
N ASN A 37 -14.72 -4.79 13.36
CA ASN A 37 -15.47 -4.66 14.61
C ASN A 37 -15.68 -3.19 15.01
N GLY A 38 -14.67 -2.34 14.78
CA GLY A 38 -14.77 -0.89 14.98
C GLY A 38 -15.84 -0.25 14.09
N ILE A 39 -15.88 -0.62 12.81
CA ILE A 39 -16.89 -0.15 11.84
C ILE A 39 -18.29 -0.65 12.25
N LYS A 40 -18.44 -1.92 12.61
CA LYS A 40 -19.72 -2.48 13.08
C LYS A 40 -20.23 -1.76 14.33
N LYS A 41 -19.36 -1.38 15.25
CA LYS A 41 -19.73 -0.58 16.44
C LYS A 41 -20.12 0.85 16.05
N LYS A 42 -19.39 1.49 15.16
CA LYS A 42 -19.66 2.85 14.70
C LYS A 42 -20.99 2.95 13.94
N TYR A 43 -21.30 1.96 13.11
CA TYR A 43 -22.50 1.87 12.30
C TYR A 43 -23.44 0.75 12.80
N TRP A 44 -23.65 0.71 14.11
CA TRP A 44 -24.42 -0.34 14.80
C TRP A 44 -25.89 -0.44 14.33
N ASP A 45 -26.42 0.67 13.82
CA ASP A 45 -27.78 0.79 13.26
C ASP A 45 -27.87 0.39 11.78
N ALA A 46 -26.73 0.17 11.12
CA ALA A 46 -26.70 -0.33 9.76
C ALA A 46 -27.00 -1.83 9.69
N ARG A 47 -27.71 -2.25 8.66
CA ARG A 47 -28.15 -3.64 8.50
C ARG A 47 -27.01 -4.56 8.05
N HIS A 48 -26.08 -4.04 7.26
CA HIS A 48 -25.00 -4.80 6.67
C HIS A 48 -23.70 -3.99 6.69
N ASN A 49 -22.61 -4.64 7.12
CA ASN A 49 -21.24 -4.15 7.03
C ASN A 49 -20.40 -5.21 6.30
N CYS A 50 -20.62 -5.28 4.97
CA CYS A 50 -19.96 -6.25 4.12
C CYS A 50 -18.49 -5.89 3.93
N TYR A 51 -17.60 -6.88 3.82
CA TYR A 51 -16.18 -6.59 3.70
C TYR A 51 -15.44 -7.59 2.81
N ALA A 52 -14.28 -7.17 2.34
CA ALA A 52 -13.26 -8.04 1.79
C ALA A 52 -11.88 -7.49 2.13
N TYR A 53 -10.90 -8.39 2.28
CA TYR A 53 -9.51 -8.02 2.41
C TYR A 53 -8.58 -8.99 1.69
N ILE A 54 -7.44 -8.44 1.27
CA ILE A 54 -6.30 -9.17 0.70
C ILE A 54 -5.09 -8.78 1.51
N ILE A 55 -4.36 -9.76 2.07
CA ILE A 55 -3.16 -9.57 2.88
C ILE A 55 -2.03 -10.41 2.30
N GLY A 56 -0.82 -9.86 2.40
CA GLY A 56 0.41 -10.46 1.92
C GLY A 56 0.84 -9.95 0.55
N ASP A 57 2.14 -10.06 0.29
CA ASP A 57 2.77 -9.52 -0.92
C ASP A 57 2.34 -10.30 -2.18
N ASN A 58 2.01 -11.59 -2.03
CA ASN A 58 1.49 -12.45 -3.08
C ASN A 58 -0.01 -12.79 -2.89
N ASN A 59 -0.74 -11.99 -2.10
CA ASN A 59 -2.17 -12.18 -1.82
C ASN A 59 -2.46 -13.52 -1.12
N GLU A 60 -1.61 -13.91 -0.16
CA GLU A 60 -1.66 -15.20 0.53
C GLU A 60 -2.94 -15.39 1.31
N ILE A 61 -3.50 -14.32 1.86
CA ILE A 61 -4.73 -14.36 2.64
C ILE A 61 -5.79 -13.52 1.95
N GLN A 62 -6.92 -14.16 1.62
CA GLN A 62 -8.07 -13.49 1.02
C GLN A 62 -9.34 -13.91 1.75
N LYS A 63 -10.12 -12.94 2.22
CA LYS A 63 -11.37 -13.22 2.92
C LYS A 63 -12.43 -12.17 2.62
N PHE A 64 -13.68 -12.60 2.57
CA PHE A 64 -14.81 -11.70 2.38
C PHE A 64 -16.06 -12.18 3.13
N SER A 65 -17.01 -11.27 3.30
CA SER A 65 -18.30 -11.57 3.93
C SER A 65 -19.40 -10.70 3.34
N ASP A 66 -20.53 -11.32 3.07
CA ASP A 66 -21.75 -10.64 2.66
C ASP A 66 -22.53 -10.05 3.86
N ASP A 67 -22.17 -10.38 5.11
CA ASP A 67 -22.76 -9.84 6.35
C ASP A 67 -24.30 -9.76 6.32
N GLY A 68 -24.95 -10.84 5.86
CA GLY A 68 -26.41 -10.95 5.78
C GLY A 68 -27.07 -10.42 4.49
N GLU A 69 -26.30 -9.90 3.53
CA GLU A 69 -26.78 -9.70 2.16
C GLU A 69 -26.95 -11.08 1.45
N PRO A 70 -27.69 -11.15 0.35
CA PRO A 70 -27.76 -12.39 -0.45
C PRO A 70 -26.37 -12.84 -0.87
N GLN A 71 -26.13 -14.14 -0.78
CA GLN A 71 -24.83 -14.75 -1.03
C GLN A 71 -24.20 -14.30 -2.36
N GLY A 72 -22.95 -13.83 -2.29
CA GLY A 72 -22.15 -13.40 -3.44
C GLY A 72 -22.54 -12.03 -4.02
N THR A 73 -23.40 -11.25 -3.34
CA THR A 73 -23.85 -9.95 -3.86
C THR A 73 -23.07 -8.76 -3.29
N ALA A 74 -22.25 -8.97 -2.27
CA ALA A 74 -21.52 -7.90 -1.58
C ALA A 74 -20.03 -8.22 -1.40
N GLY A 75 -19.69 -9.21 -0.60
CA GLY A 75 -18.31 -9.51 -0.23
C GLY A 75 -17.44 -9.89 -1.44
N LYS A 76 -17.93 -10.77 -2.31
CA LYS A 76 -17.21 -11.14 -3.53
C LYS A 76 -17.03 -9.96 -4.50
N PRO A 77 -18.06 -9.15 -4.81
CA PRO A 77 -17.91 -7.90 -5.56
C PRO A 77 -16.86 -6.91 -5.00
N ILE A 78 -16.78 -6.76 -3.66
CA ILE A 78 -15.76 -5.95 -3.00
C ILE A 78 -14.37 -6.53 -3.27
N MET A 79 -14.22 -7.85 -3.09
CA MET A 79 -12.96 -8.58 -3.36
C MET A 79 -12.48 -8.37 -4.79
N ASP A 80 -13.39 -8.47 -5.76
CA ASP A 80 -13.06 -8.32 -7.18
C ASP A 80 -12.50 -6.91 -7.48
N ILE A 81 -12.99 -5.88 -6.79
CA ILE A 81 -12.47 -4.51 -6.94
C ILE A 81 -11.06 -4.40 -6.36
N ILE A 82 -10.78 -4.97 -5.18
CA ILE A 82 -9.42 -4.96 -4.60
C ILE A 82 -8.46 -5.65 -5.57
N ALA A 83 -8.80 -6.85 -6.03
CA ALA A 83 -7.97 -7.64 -6.94
C ALA A 83 -7.72 -6.91 -8.28
N ALA A 84 -8.76 -6.32 -8.88
CA ALA A 84 -8.65 -5.57 -10.14
C ALA A 84 -7.78 -4.31 -10.00
N SER A 85 -7.75 -3.70 -8.82
CA SER A 85 -6.94 -2.51 -8.52
C SER A 85 -5.47 -2.84 -8.26
N GLN A 86 -5.12 -4.12 -8.11
CA GLN A 86 -3.77 -4.60 -7.78
C GLN A 86 -3.21 -3.97 -6.50
N VAL A 87 -4.08 -3.70 -5.53
CA VAL A 87 -3.71 -3.15 -4.23
C VAL A 87 -3.60 -4.31 -3.25
N HIS A 88 -2.46 -4.40 -2.58
CA HIS A 88 -2.14 -5.41 -1.57
C HIS A 88 -2.37 -4.85 -0.17
N ASN A 89 -2.44 -5.72 0.82
CA ASN A 89 -2.59 -5.32 2.21
C ASN A 89 -3.78 -4.36 2.41
N CYS A 90 -4.91 -4.67 1.77
CA CYS A 90 -6.07 -3.80 1.67
C CYS A 90 -7.32 -4.45 2.23
N LEU A 91 -8.02 -3.72 3.10
CA LEU A 91 -9.36 -4.01 3.58
C LEU A 91 -10.33 -2.96 3.06
N ILE A 92 -11.46 -3.39 2.51
CA ILE A 92 -12.61 -2.54 2.23
C ILE A 92 -13.81 -3.04 3.03
N VAL A 93 -14.44 -2.15 3.78
CA VAL A 93 -15.72 -2.38 4.46
C VAL A 93 -16.76 -1.47 3.84
N VAL A 94 -17.86 -2.03 3.38
CA VAL A 94 -18.99 -1.26 2.85
C VAL A 94 -20.19 -1.43 3.77
N THR A 95 -20.55 -0.32 4.42
CA THR A 95 -21.73 -0.21 5.29
C THR A 95 -22.94 0.17 4.46
N ARG A 96 -24.04 -0.59 4.56
CA ARG A 96 -25.27 -0.29 3.83
C ARG A 96 -26.42 0.06 4.74
N TYR A 97 -27.11 1.18 4.40
CA TYR A 97 -28.44 1.53 4.88
C TYR A 97 -29.48 1.30 3.80
N PHE A 98 -30.51 0.52 4.10
CA PHE A 98 -31.58 0.18 3.15
C PHE A 98 -32.50 1.37 2.92
N GLY A 99 -32.74 1.72 1.66
CA GLY A 99 -33.55 2.85 1.24
C GLY A 99 -35.04 2.55 0.97
N GLY A 100 -35.54 1.37 1.37
CA GLY A 100 -36.94 0.99 1.15
C GLY A 100 -37.23 0.40 -0.24
N THR A 101 -36.27 0.44 -1.18
CA THR A 101 -36.45 -0.13 -2.53
C THR A 101 -35.43 -1.24 -2.78
N LEU A 102 -35.91 -2.42 -3.20
CA LEU A 102 -35.03 -3.54 -3.51
C LEU A 102 -34.23 -3.25 -4.79
N LEU A 103 -32.92 -3.54 -4.74
CA LEU A 103 -32.04 -3.36 -5.90
C LEU A 103 -32.03 -4.61 -6.81
N GLY A 104 -32.35 -5.76 -6.26
CA GLY A 104 -32.12 -7.07 -6.87
C GLY A 104 -30.63 -7.46 -6.88
N THR A 105 -30.32 -8.72 -7.18
CA THR A 105 -28.95 -9.29 -7.15
C THR A 105 -27.97 -8.46 -7.98
N GLY A 106 -28.27 -8.19 -9.24
CA GLY A 106 -27.39 -7.43 -10.13
C GLY A 106 -27.23 -5.96 -9.71
N GLY A 107 -28.26 -5.35 -9.09
CA GLY A 107 -28.18 -4.00 -8.54
C GLY A 107 -27.29 -3.91 -7.32
N LEU A 108 -27.35 -4.92 -6.42
CA LEU A 108 -26.46 -5.01 -5.26
C LEU A 108 -25.01 -5.16 -5.69
N ILE A 109 -24.71 -6.11 -6.57
CA ILE A 109 -23.34 -6.33 -7.08
C ILE A 109 -22.74 -5.01 -7.59
N ARG A 110 -23.45 -4.30 -8.47
CA ARG A 110 -22.96 -3.02 -9.02
C ARG A 110 -22.79 -1.95 -7.94
N ALA A 111 -23.72 -1.84 -6.99
CA ALA A 111 -23.62 -0.85 -5.92
C ALA A 111 -22.41 -1.11 -5.01
N TYR A 112 -22.16 -2.37 -4.61
CA TYR A 112 -20.98 -2.71 -3.80
C TYR A 112 -19.66 -2.49 -4.56
N GLN A 113 -19.61 -2.81 -5.85
CA GLN A 113 -18.44 -2.53 -6.69
C GLN A 113 -18.19 -1.03 -6.83
N GLU A 114 -19.24 -0.25 -7.13
CA GLU A 114 -19.10 1.20 -7.30
C GLU A 114 -18.69 1.90 -6.00
N ALA A 115 -19.31 1.54 -4.87
CA ALA A 115 -18.92 2.07 -3.56
C ALA A 115 -17.46 1.77 -3.24
N SER A 116 -17.03 0.52 -3.45
CA SER A 116 -15.64 0.08 -3.21
C SER A 116 -14.64 0.84 -4.08
N LYS A 117 -14.95 1.02 -5.36
CA LYS A 117 -14.13 1.79 -6.29
C LYS A 117 -13.98 3.23 -5.84
N LYS A 118 -15.09 3.90 -5.46
CA LYS A 118 -15.05 5.28 -4.97
C LYS A 118 -14.27 5.41 -3.66
N GLY A 119 -14.37 4.43 -2.76
CA GLY A 119 -13.54 4.37 -1.55
C GLY A 119 -12.05 4.31 -1.87
N LEU A 120 -11.66 3.46 -2.83
CA LEU A 120 -10.27 3.39 -3.32
C LEU A 120 -9.82 4.69 -4.00
N ASP A 121 -10.66 5.30 -4.81
CA ASP A 121 -10.36 6.57 -5.49
C ASP A 121 -10.14 7.74 -4.51
N LYS A 122 -10.65 7.61 -3.27
CA LYS A 122 -10.44 8.57 -2.16
C LYS A 122 -9.27 8.22 -1.27
N SER A 123 -8.67 7.04 -1.47
CA SER A 123 -7.48 6.61 -0.75
C SER A 123 -6.23 7.15 -1.43
N GLU A 124 -5.19 7.41 -0.65
CA GLU A 124 -3.87 7.62 -1.23
C GLU A 124 -3.16 6.27 -1.36
N ILE A 125 -2.95 5.84 -2.60
CA ILE A 125 -2.29 4.58 -2.93
C ILE A 125 -0.87 4.91 -3.40
N ILE A 126 0.13 4.20 -2.85
CA ILE A 126 1.54 4.37 -3.19
C ILE A 126 2.16 3.06 -3.65
N ASP A 127 3.25 3.15 -4.40
CA ASP A 127 4.05 2.01 -4.78
C ASP A 127 5.10 1.70 -3.69
N ALA A 128 4.90 0.61 -2.96
CA ALA A 128 5.89 0.09 -2.02
C ALA A 128 6.98 -0.67 -2.78
N ILE A 129 8.22 -0.31 -2.52
CA ILE A 129 9.44 -0.89 -3.10
C ILE A 129 10.13 -1.68 -2.02
N GLU A 130 10.45 -2.95 -2.28
CA GLU A 130 11.36 -3.71 -1.45
C GLU A 130 12.78 -3.21 -1.70
N GLY A 131 13.48 -2.82 -0.65
CA GLY A 131 14.80 -2.28 -0.74
C GLY A 131 15.78 -2.87 0.25
N VAL A 132 17.05 -2.65 -0.03
CA VAL A 132 18.16 -2.90 0.87
C VAL A 132 18.61 -1.56 1.43
N SER A 133 18.59 -1.42 2.76
CA SER A 133 19.26 -0.32 3.45
C SER A 133 20.75 -0.64 3.50
N ALA A 134 21.56 0.30 3.02
CA ALA A 134 23.00 0.18 2.98
C ALA A 134 23.65 1.55 3.18
N TYR A 135 24.94 1.59 3.48
CA TYR A 135 25.68 2.83 3.53
C TYR A 135 27.03 2.73 2.83
N ILE A 136 27.59 3.91 2.49
CA ILE A 136 28.93 4.10 1.96
C ILE A 136 29.61 5.17 2.79
N ASP A 137 30.78 4.86 3.33
CA ASP A 137 31.70 5.83 3.92
C ASP A 137 32.70 6.31 2.86
N THR A 138 32.77 7.60 2.66
CA THR A 138 33.61 8.19 1.61
C THR A 138 34.22 9.52 2.03
N ASP A 139 35.13 10.02 1.21
CA ASP A 139 35.64 11.40 1.32
C ASP A 139 34.74 12.41 0.56
N TYR A 140 34.95 13.68 0.82
CA TYR A 140 34.20 14.77 0.19
C TYR A 140 34.40 14.83 -1.34
N ASN A 141 35.54 14.38 -1.87
CA ASN A 141 35.84 14.44 -3.29
C ASN A 141 35.01 13.41 -4.08
N ASN A 142 34.75 12.26 -3.49
CA ASN A 142 34.02 11.16 -4.12
C ASN A 142 32.51 11.32 -4.03
N MET A 143 31.99 12.11 -3.08
CA MET A 143 30.54 12.29 -2.83
C MET A 143 29.77 12.67 -4.11
N GLY A 144 30.28 13.59 -4.90
CA GLY A 144 29.61 14.03 -6.14
C GLY A 144 29.47 12.91 -7.15
N LYS A 145 30.51 12.06 -7.29
CA LYS A 145 30.48 10.92 -8.21
C LYS A 145 29.51 9.83 -7.72
N ILE A 146 29.44 9.58 -6.40
CA ILE A 146 28.49 8.62 -5.81
C ILE A 146 27.07 9.13 -6.03
N ARG A 147 26.76 10.40 -5.78
CA ARG A 147 25.44 10.98 -6.05
C ARG A 147 25.00 10.79 -7.49
N TYR A 148 25.90 11.04 -8.43
CA TYR A 148 25.62 10.86 -9.84
C TYR A 148 25.29 9.39 -10.16
N ILE A 149 26.06 8.42 -9.62
CA ILE A 149 25.79 7.00 -9.79
C ILE A 149 24.43 6.62 -9.16
N CYS A 150 24.11 7.12 -7.96
CA CYS A 150 22.82 6.88 -7.33
C CYS A 150 21.66 7.37 -8.21
N GLU A 151 21.81 8.52 -8.88
CA GLU A 151 20.80 9.06 -9.79
C GLU A 151 20.66 8.18 -11.06
N GLU A 152 21.78 7.79 -11.69
CA GLU A 152 21.79 6.89 -12.86
C GLU A 152 21.09 5.55 -12.54
N GLU A 153 21.41 4.94 -11.39
CA GLU A 153 20.93 3.63 -10.96
C GLU A 153 19.60 3.69 -10.19
N ARG A 154 18.97 4.87 -10.07
CA ARG A 154 17.72 5.08 -9.33
C ARG A 154 17.77 4.68 -7.86
N VAL A 155 18.95 4.68 -7.28
CA VAL A 155 19.17 4.47 -5.85
C VAL A 155 18.77 5.72 -5.08
N THR A 156 18.04 5.53 -3.99
CA THR A 156 17.59 6.65 -3.14
C THR A 156 18.64 6.94 -2.08
N ILE A 157 19.09 8.18 -1.99
CA ILE A 157 19.88 8.64 -0.86
C ILE A 157 18.89 9.01 0.25
N GLU A 158 18.92 8.24 1.36
CA GLU A 158 18.05 8.46 2.52
C GLU A 158 18.56 9.59 3.39
N ASP A 159 19.87 9.58 3.69
CA ASP A 159 20.52 10.57 4.55
C ASP A 159 21.99 10.75 4.16
N ILE A 160 22.55 11.90 4.48
CA ILE A 160 23.98 12.17 4.35
C ILE A 160 24.48 12.89 5.60
N GLN A 161 25.38 12.26 6.33
CA GLN A 161 26.02 12.84 7.50
C GLN A 161 27.43 13.28 7.16
N TYR A 162 27.75 14.50 7.57
CA TYR A 162 29.03 15.14 7.33
C TYR A 162 29.85 15.17 8.61
N THR A 163 30.93 14.40 8.65
CA THR A 163 31.90 14.34 9.75
C THR A 163 33.31 14.53 9.18
N GLU A 164 34.32 13.85 9.71
CA GLU A 164 35.64 13.74 9.07
C GLU A 164 35.56 13.01 7.73
N LYS A 165 34.54 12.15 7.58
CA LYS A 165 34.14 11.50 6.33
C LYS A 165 32.68 11.83 6.03
N VAL A 166 32.26 11.52 4.83
CA VAL A 166 30.86 11.57 4.41
C VAL A 166 30.26 10.19 4.56
N HIS A 167 29.23 10.07 5.40
CA HIS A 167 28.46 8.83 5.56
C HIS A 167 27.15 8.97 4.77
N MET A 168 27.00 8.18 3.73
CA MET A 168 25.83 8.22 2.83
C MET A 168 24.96 6.99 3.04
N LYS A 169 23.75 7.18 3.58
CA LYS A 169 22.76 6.12 3.75
C LYS A 169 21.89 6.01 2.50
N LEU A 170 21.75 4.79 1.99
CA LEU A 170 21.14 4.48 0.71
C LEU A 170 19.99 3.49 0.87
N LEU A 171 18.95 3.67 0.07
CA LEU A 171 17.91 2.67 -0.17
C LEU A 171 18.01 2.21 -1.62
N ILE A 172 18.41 0.98 -1.80
CA ILE A 172 18.67 0.36 -3.09
C ILE A 172 17.54 -0.63 -3.36
N PRO A 173 16.84 -0.59 -4.52
CA PRO A 173 15.87 -1.62 -4.86
C PRO A 173 16.51 -3.01 -4.71
N LYS A 174 15.79 -3.96 -4.12
CA LYS A 174 16.35 -5.27 -3.76
C LYS A 174 16.93 -6.01 -4.95
N ASP A 175 16.26 -5.93 -6.09
CA ASP A 175 16.69 -6.59 -7.33
C ASP A 175 17.95 -5.94 -7.94
N ASP A 176 18.18 -4.66 -7.66
CA ASP A 176 19.30 -3.89 -8.20
C ASP A 176 20.53 -3.88 -7.25
N TYR A 177 20.40 -4.42 -6.03
CA TYR A 177 21.46 -4.34 -5.01
C TYR A 177 22.80 -4.89 -5.48
N VAL A 178 22.82 -6.10 -6.03
CA VAL A 178 24.06 -6.75 -6.50
C VAL A 178 24.70 -5.97 -7.63
N HIS A 179 23.88 -5.48 -8.57
CA HIS A 179 24.33 -4.66 -9.67
C HIS A 179 24.96 -3.34 -9.21
N PHE A 180 24.29 -2.64 -8.28
CA PHE A 180 24.80 -1.40 -7.72
C PHE A 180 26.15 -1.58 -6.98
N VAL A 181 26.28 -2.65 -6.19
CA VAL A 181 27.55 -2.99 -5.51
C VAL A 181 28.68 -3.17 -6.52
N HIS A 182 28.45 -3.88 -7.64
CA HIS A 182 29.42 -4.02 -8.71
C HIS A 182 29.82 -2.69 -9.34
N ILE A 183 28.87 -1.81 -9.65
CA ILE A 183 29.14 -0.48 -10.22
C ILE A 183 30.03 0.33 -9.28
N ILE A 184 29.70 0.38 -7.99
CA ILE A 184 30.53 1.12 -7.01
C ILE A 184 31.93 0.54 -6.94
N THR A 185 32.06 -0.78 -6.86
CA THR A 185 33.38 -1.45 -6.81
C THR A 185 34.23 -1.11 -8.04
N ASP A 186 33.67 -1.20 -9.23
CA ASP A 186 34.37 -0.94 -10.49
C ASP A 186 34.74 0.53 -10.65
N ARG A 187 33.78 1.44 -10.42
CA ARG A 187 33.96 2.89 -10.60
C ARG A 187 34.96 3.50 -9.60
N PHE A 188 35.18 2.85 -8.46
CA PHE A 188 36.14 3.27 -7.41
C PHE A 188 37.30 2.29 -7.24
N SER A 189 37.51 1.35 -8.18
CA SER A 189 38.64 0.41 -8.18
C SER A 189 38.80 -0.36 -6.87
N GLY A 190 37.68 -0.73 -6.26
CA GLY A 190 37.64 -1.46 -4.98
C GLY A 190 37.94 -0.64 -3.72
N ASN A 191 38.13 0.68 -3.84
CA ASN A 191 38.44 1.55 -2.70
C ASN A 191 37.22 1.99 -1.88
N LEU A 192 36.02 1.69 -2.33
CA LEU A 192 34.76 1.94 -1.62
C LEU A 192 33.96 0.65 -1.50
N GLU A 193 33.31 0.50 -0.37
CA GLU A 193 32.45 -0.64 -0.05
C GLU A 193 31.03 -0.16 0.21
N VAL A 194 30.04 -0.93 -0.26
CA VAL A 194 28.63 -0.74 0.06
C VAL A 194 28.29 -1.71 1.18
N ILE A 195 28.04 -1.20 2.37
CA ILE A 195 27.79 -2.02 3.56
C ILE A 195 26.29 -2.15 3.77
N LYS A 196 25.79 -3.39 3.65
CA LYS A 196 24.37 -3.72 3.87
C LYS A 196 24.03 -3.63 5.37
N GLU A 197 22.97 -2.90 5.71
CA GLU A 197 22.42 -2.84 7.08
C GLU A 197 21.25 -3.81 7.25
N GLY A 198 20.34 -3.89 6.25
CA GLY A 198 19.14 -4.70 6.34
C GLY A 198 18.25 -4.60 5.12
N GLU A 199 17.02 -5.11 5.26
CA GLU A 199 15.97 -4.97 4.25
C GLU A 199 14.91 -4.00 4.77
N GLN A 200 14.42 -3.11 3.91
CA GLN A 200 13.49 -2.03 4.25
C GLN A 200 12.50 -1.84 3.10
N LYS A 201 11.20 -1.84 3.40
CA LYS A 201 10.20 -1.37 2.44
C LYS A 201 10.12 0.16 2.48
N TYR A 202 10.03 0.79 1.33
CA TYR A 202 9.93 2.24 1.20
C TYR A 202 9.07 2.64 -0.01
N SER A 203 8.68 3.89 -0.04
CA SER A 203 7.99 4.50 -1.18
C SER A 203 8.52 5.90 -1.42
N LYS A 204 8.43 6.34 -2.67
CA LYS A 204 8.54 7.76 -3.04
C LYS A 204 7.15 8.24 -3.42
N VAL A 205 6.57 9.12 -2.61
CA VAL A 205 5.29 9.74 -2.96
C VAL A 205 5.46 10.76 -4.09
N PRO A 206 4.37 11.14 -4.79
CA PRO A 206 4.44 12.10 -5.90
C PRO A 206 5.06 13.45 -5.54
N SER A 207 5.05 13.85 -4.26
CA SER A 207 5.75 15.04 -3.76
C SER A 207 7.28 14.93 -3.78
N GLY A 208 7.83 13.74 -4.01
CA GLY A 208 9.26 13.42 -3.91
C GLY A 208 9.72 13.05 -2.49
N GLU A 209 8.82 13.08 -1.51
CA GLU A 209 9.10 12.66 -0.14
C GLU A 209 9.32 11.16 -0.06
N LEU A 210 10.33 10.74 0.71
CA LEU A 210 10.63 9.35 1.00
C LEU A 210 9.83 8.92 2.23
N ILE A 211 9.12 7.80 2.10
CA ILE A 211 8.38 7.17 3.19
C ILE A 211 8.97 5.78 3.46
N LEU A 212 9.38 5.54 4.69
CA LEU A 212 9.74 4.20 5.18
C LEU A 212 8.44 3.49 5.64
N LEU A 213 8.30 2.20 5.29
CA LEU A 213 7.09 1.40 5.49
C LEU A 213 7.34 0.26 6.48
#